data_c5b4c3e781f769f77a24004782120b6c
#
_entry.id   c5b4c3e781f769f77a24004782120b6c
#
_cell.length_a   1.000
_cell.length_b   1.000
_cell.length_c   1.000
_cell.angle_alpha   90.00
_cell.angle_beta   90.00
_cell.angle_gamma   90.00
#
_symmetry.space_group_name_H-M   'P 1'
#
loop_
_entity.id
_entity.type
_entity.pdbx_description
1 polymer ?
#
loop_
_entity_poly.entity_id
_entity_poly.type
_entity_poly.pdbx_seq_one_letter_code
_entity_poly.pdbx_strand_id
1 'polypeptide(L)'
;MHSLRGQHKVVKRHHVAVRTPERLRVEHQFSSYLLARGQALPAVLRCANGDTVVLDGDFLYEVHERATGVDLYRDVPSWYPFTSLEHARAAGRALARFHRAARDFSLPPSVPGVLANSTAIVAAADPLAELGRIIAARPGLARAVAHRSLVEDFAHYHLPTIEKAAPLLRALSSQWGHGDWHPSNLTWSSTSPNVTVEGVFDLGLSNRTFAVHDLAVALERSTVDWLDLAGTGLVTADLGAVDALLDGYEEVQPLDESELSALVAVLPVVHLEYALSEVEYFAEVVRSPVNADLAYDGYFIGHSRWYEEAAGLVLLEHLRRRARRY
;
A
#
# COMPACT_ATOMS: atom_id res chain seq x y z
N MET A 1 -18.68 -25.23 33.14
CA MET A 1 -18.98 -25.13 31.69
C MET A 1 -19.09 -23.65 31.35
N HIS A 2 -18.00 -22.99 30.92
CA HIS A 2 -18.07 -21.62 30.40
C HIS A 2 -18.39 -21.69 28.92
N SER A 3 -19.56 -21.19 28.54
CA SER A 3 -20.00 -21.02 27.17
C SER A 3 -19.02 -20.10 26.43
N LEU A 4 -18.21 -20.65 25.57
CA LEU A 4 -17.51 -19.91 24.52
C LEU A 4 -18.57 -19.46 23.50
N ARG A 5 -19.23 -18.34 23.75
CA ARG A 5 -20.00 -17.64 22.71
C ARG A 5 -19.04 -17.33 21.57
N GLY A 6 -19.36 -17.88 20.39
CA GLY A 6 -18.49 -17.91 19.24
C GLY A 6 -18.02 -16.55 18.78
N GLN A 7 -16.87 -16.13 19.27
CA GLN A 7 -16.10 -15.09 18.60
C GLN A 7 -15.50 -15.70 17.33
N HIS A 8 -15.94 -15.24 16.17
CA HIS A 8 -15.38 -15.67 14.90
C HIS A 8 -13.90 -15.25 14.85
N LYS A 9 -13.03 -16.20 14.51
CA LYS A 9 -11.60 -15.98 14.33
C LYS A 9 -11.27 -16.09 12.84
N VAL A 10 -10.25 -15.36 12.40
CA VAL A 10 -9.71 -15.42 11.05
C VAL A 10 -8.36 -16.12 11.12
N VAL A 11 -8.19 -17.18 10.37
CA VAL A 11 -6.89 -17.85 10.19
C VAL A 11 -6.34 -17.45 8.85
N LYS A 12 -5.15 -16.86 8.85
CA LYS A 12 -4.37 -16.61 7.63
C LYS A 12 -3.28 -17.68 7.50
N ARG A 13 -3.04 -18.10 6.28
CA ARG A 13 -1.99 -19.06 5.90
C ARG A 13 -1.11 -18.45 4.82
N HIS A 14 0.19 -18.44 5.06
CA HIS A 14 1.19 -17.94 4.13
C HIS A 14 2.19 -19.03 3.77
N HIS A 15 2.56 -19.13 2.50
CA HIS A 15 3.67 -19.98 2.09
C HIS A 15 4.99 -19.33 2.49
N VAL A 16 5.97 -20.11 2.95
CA VAL A 16 7.29 -19.59 3.40
C VAL A 16 8.07 -18.85 2.31
N ALA A 17 7.77 -19.12 1.03
CA ALA A 17 8.33 -18.35 -0.09
C ALA A 17 7.80 -16.91 -0.18
N VAL A 18 6.68 -16.59 0.48
CA VAL A 18 6.04 -15.25 0.44
C VAL A 18 6.29 -14.49 1.74
N ARG A 19 6.23 -15.17 2.87
CA ARG A 19 6.40 -14.58 4.20
C ARG A 19 7.43 -15.34 5.00
N THR A 20 8.17 -14.65 5.88
CA THR A 20 9.01 -15.30 6.88
C THR A 20 8.42 -15.09 8.28
N PRO A 21 8.72 -15.97 9.26
CA PRO A 21 8.27 -15.79 10.63
C PRO A 21 8.69 -14.45 11.22
N GLU A 22 9.88 -13.96 10.89
CA GLU A 22 10.42 -12.68 11.36
C GLU A 22 9.59 -11.50 10.86
N ARG A 23 9.24 -11.49 9.55
CA ARG A 23 8.39 -10.45 8.96
C ARG A 23 7.03 -10.43 9.60
N LEU A 24 6.38 -11.59 9.78
CA LEU A 24 5.07 -11.66 10.46
C LEU A 24 5.15 -11.15 11.90
N ARG A 25 6.21 -11.48 12.64
CA ARG A 25 6.36 -10.97 14.01
C ARG A 25 6.55 -9.46 14.07
N VAL A 26 7.25 -8.85 13.12
CA VAL A 26 7.38 -7.38 13.00
C VAL A 26 6.01 -6.75 12.73
N GLU A 27 5.26 -7.33 11.79
CA GLU A 27 3.89 -6.92 11.46
C GLU A 27 2.97 -7.00 12.68
N HIS A 28 3.05 -8.09 13.45
CA HIS A 28 2.28 -8.29 14.68
C HIS A 28 2.70 -7.32 15.80
N GLN A 29 3.97 -6.96 15.88
CA GLN A 29 4.44 -5.93 16.82
C GLN A 29 3.88 -4.57 16.44
N PHE A 30 3.87 -4.22 15.15
CA PHE A 30 3.27 -2.98 14.67
C PHE A 30 1.76 -2.94 14.92
N SER A 31 1.04 -4.02 14.61
CA SER A 31 -0.39 -4.14 14.91
C SER A 31 -0.69 -3.95 16.40
N SER A 32 0.07 -4.63 17.28
CA SER A 32 -0.08 -4.50 18.74
C SER A 32 0.20 -3.07 19.23
N TYR A 33 1.19 -2.42 18.64
CA TYR A 33 1.53 -1.03 18.95
C TYR A 33 0.40 -0.06 18.58
N LEU A 34 -0.22 -0.25 17.42
CA LEU A 34 -1.35 0.56 16.95
C LEU A 34 -2.61 0.31 17.78
N LEU A 35 -2.90 -0.96 18.11
CA LEU A 35 -4.01 -1.34 19.01
C LEU A 35 -3.89 -0.65 20.38
N ALA A 36 -2.70 -0.64 20.97
CA ALA A 36 -2.44 0.04 22.23
C ALA A 36 -2.66 1.57 22.17
N ARG A 37 -2.74 2.14 20.96
CA ARG A 37 -3.02 3.55 20.68
C ARG A 37 -4.45 3.79 20.21
N GLY A 38 -5.33 2.81 20.38
CA GLY A 38 -6.75 2.94 20.08
C GLY A 38 -7.10 2.86 18.61
N GLN A 39 -6.18 2.33 17.77
CA GLN A 39 -6.52 2.06 16.37
C GLN A 39 -7.41 0.81 16.28
N ALA A 40 -8.40 0.86 15.42
CA ALA A 40 -9.35 -0.22 15.21
C ALA A 40 -8.73 -1.31 14.30
N LEU A 41 -7.96 -2.22 14.88
CA LEU A 41 -7.40 -3.39 14.18
C LEU A 41 -7.86 -4.69 14.85
N PRO A 42 -7.97 -5.79 14.09
CA PRO A 42 -8.17 -7.11 14.68
C PRO A 42 -6.91 -7.54 15.47
N ALA A 43 -7.10 -7.95 16.73
CA ALA A 43 -5.99 -8.42 17.54
C ALA A 43 -5.44 -9.75 17.03
N VAL A 44 -4.11 -9.86 17.00
CA VAL A 44 -3.40 -11.12 16.71
C VAL A 44 -3.40 -11.98 17.98
N LEU A 45 -3.80 -13.23 17.85
CA LEU A 45 -3.85 -14.17 18.98
C LEU A 45 -2.50 -14.85 19.18
N ARG A 46 -2.18 -15.09 20.46
CA ARG A 46 -0.99 -15.84 20.85
C ARG A 46 -1.28 -17.32 21.01
N CYS A 47 -0.33 -18.13 20.58
CA CYS A 47 -0.31 -19.57 20.85
C CYS A 47 0.04 -19.84 22.31
N ALA A 48 -0.10 -21.10 22.76
CA ALA A 48 0.22 -21.51 24.11
C ALA A 48 1.70 -21.25 24.52
N ASN A 49 2.62 -21.22 23.57
CA ASN A 49 4.02 -20.88 23.76
C ASN A 49 4.31 -19.38 23.77
N GLY A 50 3.27 -18.53 23.63
CA GLY A 50 3.38 -17.08 23.60
C GLY A 50 3.72 -16.47 22.23
N ASP A 51 4.02 -17.28 21.21
CA ASP A 51 4.27 -16.80 19.83
C ASP A 51 2.94 -16.45 19.13
N THR A 52 3.02 -15.65 18.08
CA THR A 52 1.90 -15.25 17.23
C THR A 52 1.94 -15.92 15.85
N VAL A 53 2.98 -16.71 15.58
CA VAL A 53 3.21 -17.39 14.31
C VAL A 53 3.42 -18.87 14.57
N VAL A 54 2.77 -19.72 13.79
CA VAL A 54 2.98 -21.17 13.78
C VAL A 54 3.52 -21.58 12.42
N LEU A 55 4.67 -22.25 12.40
CA LEU A 55 5.21 -22.89 11.21
C LEU A 55 4.80 -24.36 11.19
N ASP A 56 4.17 -24.78 10.10
CA ASP A 56 3.82 -26.20 9.86
C ASP A 56 4.13 -26.54 8.39
N GLY A 57 5.13 -27.38 8.17
CA GLY A 57 5.68 -27.66 6.86
C GLY A 57 6.14 -26.38 6.15
N ASP A 58 5.63 -26.17 4.93
CA ASP A 58 5.94 -25.00 4.10
C ASP A 58 5.00 -23.80 4.35
N PHE A 59 4.22 -23.84 5.44
CA PHE A 59 3.23 -22.81 5.71
C PHE A 59 3.38 -22.17 7.09
N LEU A 60 3.17 -20.87 7.11
CA LEU A 60 3.03 -20.06 8.31
C LEU A 60 1.55 -19.80 8.56
N TYR A 61 1.14 -19.91 9.80
CA TYR A 61 -0.23 -19.65 10.24
C TYR A 61 -0.25 -18.56 11.30
N GLU A 62 -1.21 -17.67 11.19
CA GLU A 62 -1.55 -16.67 12.19
C GLU A 62 -3.05 -16.64 12.42
N VAL A 63 -3.48 -16.25 13.61
CA VAL A 63 -4.89 -16.20 13.97
C VAL A 63 -5.21 -14.79 14.49
N HIS A 64 -6.25 -14.20 13.92
CA HIS A 64 -6.74 -12.88 14.31
C HIS A 64 -8.14 -12.94 14.88
N GLU A 65 -8.49 -11.98 15.70
CA GLU A 65 -9.88 -11.64 15.92
C GLU A 65 -10.50 -11.17 14.60
N ARG A 66 -11.82 -11.28 14.50
CA ARG A 66 -12.52 -10.70 13.37
C ARG A 66 -12.58 -9.16 13.55
N ALA A 67 -12.30 -8.39 12.50
CA ALA A 67 -12.51 -6.97 12.50
C ALA A 67 -13.99 -6.62 12.78
N THR A 68 -14.22 -5.55 13.52
CA THR A 68 -15.56 -4.99 13.73
C THR A 68 -16.07 -4.32 12.45
N GLY A 69 -17.36 -4.02 12.38
CA GLY A 69 -17.96 -3.37 11.23
C GLY A 69 -18.37 -4.33 10.11
N VAL A 70 -18.73 -3.76 8.97
CA VAL A 70 -19.21 -4.44 7.78
C VAL A 70 -18.18 -4.33 6.66
N ASP A 71 -17.91 -5.44 6.00
CA ASP A 71 -17.08 -5.47 4.79
C ASP A 71 -17.95 -5.12 3.58
N LEU A 72 -17.99 -3.82 3.24
CA LEU A 72 -18.80 -3.30 2.15
C LEU A 72 -18.19 -3.54 0.77
N TYR A 73 -16.90 -3.88 0.71
CA TYR A 73 -16.14 -4.11 -0.52
C TYR A 73 -15.77 -5.58 -0.74
N ARG A 74 -16.37 -6.49 0.01
CA ARG A 74 -16.08 -7.94 -0.06
C ARG A 74 -16.30 -8.57 -1.43
N ASP A 75 -17.30 -8.09 -2.16
CA ASP A 75 -17.75 -8.70 -3.42
C ASP A 75 -17.18 -7.96 -4.66
N VAL A 76 -16.23 -7.03 -4.46
CA VAL A 76 -15.51 -6.33 -5.53
C VAL A 76 -14.02 -6.72 -5.51
N PRO A 77 -13.32 -6.63 -6.67
CA PRO A 77 -11.87 -6.85 -6.73
C PRO A 77 -11.11 -5.89 -5.79
N SER A 78 -9.94 -6.32 -5.30
CA SER A 78 -9.00 -5.40 -4.64
C SER A 78 -8.67 -4.22 -5.56
N TRP A 79 -8.45 -3.03 -4.96
CA TRP A 79 -8.20 -1.78 -5.69
C TRP A 79 -9.38 -1.27 -6.52
N TYR A 80 -10.58 -1.76 -6.27
CA TYR A 80 -11.77 -1.14 -6.81
C TYR A 80 -11.94 0.26 -6.18
N PRO A 81 -12.25 1.31 -6.98
CA PRO A 81 -12.41 2.66 -6.47
C PRO A 81 -13.48 2.77 -5.40
N PHE A 82 -13.43 3.86 -4.61
CA PHE A 82 -14.49 4.16 -3.66
C PHE A 82 -15.85 4.27 -4.35
N THR A 83 -16.87 3.62 -3.79
CA THR A 83 -18.24 3.68 -4.31
C THR A 83 -19.02 4.91 -3.83
N SER A 84 -18.46 5.70 -2.90
CA SER A 84 -19.03 6.97 -2.46
C SER A 84 -17.96 7.93 -1.92
N LEU A 85 -18.24 9.22 -1.98
CA LEU A 85 -17.36 10.27 -1.45
C LEU A 85 -17.27 10.22 0.08
N GLU A 86 -18.34 9.77 0.76
CA GLU A 86 -18.35 9.57 2.21
C GLU A 86 -17.36 8.46 2.62
N HIS A 87 -17.26 7.38 1.83
CA HIS A 87 -16.25 6.33 2.06
C HIS A 87 -14.84 6.88 1.88
N ALA A 88 -14.58 7.63 0.80
CA ALA A 88 -13.29 8.27 0.57
C ALA A 88 -12.90 9.19 1.73
N ARG A 89 -13.81 10.07 2.18
CA ARG A 89 -13.57 10.97 3.31
C ARG A 89 -13.33 10.23 4.62
N ALA A 90 -14.12 9.19 4.90
CA ALA A 90 -13.95 8.38 6.11
C ALA A 90 -12.61 7.62 6.09
N ALA A 91 -12.19 7.07 4.93
CA ALA A 91 -10.91 6.43 4.74
C ALA A 91 -9.74 7.40 4.96
N GLY A 92 -9.84 8.64 4.45
CA GLY A 92 -8.86 9.70 4.68
C GLY A 92 -8.67 10.02 6.16
N ARG A 93 -9.79 10.23 6.90
CA ARG A 93 -9.75 10.42 8.37
C ARG A 93 -9.09 9.25 9.10
N ALA A 94 -9.40 8.04 8.68
CA ALA A 94 -8.86 6.84 9.32
C ALA A 94 -7.36 6.69 9.05
N LEU A 95 -6.90 6.96 7.81
CA LEU A 95 -5.48 6.94 7.45
C LEU A 95 -4.68 7.98 8.24
N ALA A 96 -5.20 9.21 8.38
CA ALA A 96 -4.53 10.25 9.17
C ALA A 96 -4.41 9.87 10.66
N ARG A 97 -5.46 9.24 11.25
CA ARG A 97 -5.39 8.71 12.63
C ARG A 97 -4.36 7.58 12.74
N PHE A 98 -4.32 6.70 11.74
CA PHE A 98 -3.34 5.62 11.65
C PHE A 98 -1.91 6.19 11.62
N HIS A 99 -1.61 7.17 10.76
CA HIS A 99 -0.32 7.83 10.67
C HIS A 99 0.09 8.51 11.98
N ARG A 100 -0.84 9.20 12.64
CA ARG A 100 -0.58 9.80 13.97
C ARG A 100 -0.21 8.76 15.01
N ALA A 101 -0.91 7.62 15.02
CA ALA A 101 -0.62 6.54 15.95
C ALA A 101 0.71 5.83 15.64
N ALA A 102 1.06 5.72 14.34
CA ALA A 102 2.27 5.06 13.88
C ALA A 102 3.56 5.89 14.03
N ARG A 103 3.46 7.21 14.24
CA ARG A 103 4.57 8.18 14.15
C ARG A 103 5.82 7.76 14.93
N ASP A 104 5.65 7.28 16.15
CA ASP A 104 6.76 6.95 17.07
C ASP A 104 7.13 5.46 17.07
N PHE A 105 6.57 4.68 16.15
CA PHE A 105 6.96 3.27 16.01
C PHE A 105 8.34 3.19 15.35
N SER A 106 9.30 2.55 16.03
CA SER A 106 10.72 2.71 15.73
C SER A 106 11.47 1.43 15.34
N LEU A 107 10.76 0.38 14.90
CA LEU A 107 11.45 -0.79 14.36
C LEU A 107 12.16 -0.46 13.03
N PRO A 108 13.29 -1.14 12.74
CA PRO A 108 13.92 -1.06 11.43
C PRO A 108 12.94 -1.41 10.30
N PRO A 109 13.17 -0.89 9.09
CA PRO A 109 12.36 -1.28 7.94
C PRO A 109 12.45 -2.78 7.69
N SER A 110 11.34 -3.37 7.27
CA SER A 110 11.33 -4.77 6.83
C SER A 110 12.19 -4.94 5.58
N VAL A 111 12.90 -6.06 5.50
CA VAL A 111 13.70 -6.38 4.33
C VAL A 111 12.79 -6.57 3.11
N PRO A 112 13.07 -5.92 1.97
CA PRO A 112 12.31 -6.13 0.74
C PRO A 112 12.28 -7.61 0.34
N GLY A 113 11.12 -8.06 -0.13
CA GLY A 113 10.92 -9.45 -0.55
C GLY A 113 9.74 -9.56 -1.50
N VAL A 114 9.30 -10.79 -1.73
CA VAL A 114 8.09 -11.06 -2.51
C VAL A 114 6.87 -10.44 -1.82
N LEU A 115 5.99 -9.80 -2.57
CA LEU A 115 4.84 -9.05 -2.08
C LEU A 115 5.19 -8.14 -0.90
N ALA A 116 6.15 -7.25 -1.13
CA ALA A 116 6.59 -6.27 -0.16
C ALA A 116 6.57 -4.87 -0.78
N ASN A 117 6.14 -3.89 0.01
CA ASN A 117 6.23 -2.49 -0.36
C ASN A 117 7.42 -1.83 0.37
N SER A 118 8.08 -0.90 -0.29
CA SER A 118 9.18 -0.12 0.28
C SER A 118 9.30 1.24 -0.45
N THR A 119 10.14 2.10 0.05
CA THR A 119 10.47 3.39 -0.58
C THR A 119 11.97 3.51 -0.85
N ALA A 120 12.67 2.39 -0.92
CA ALA A 120 14.12 2.36 -1.06
C ALA A 120 14.58 3.02 -2.36
N ILE A 121 13.91 2.71 -3.48
CA ILE A 121 14.24 3.30 -4.80
C ILE A 121 13.73 4.74 -4.89
N VAL A 122 12.45 4.97 -4.58
CA VAL A 122 11.80 6.28 -4.78
C VAL A 122 12.36 7.38 -3.86
N ALA A 123 13.01 7.01 -2.77
CA ALA A 123 13.69 7.94 -1.87
C ALA A 123 15.23 7.91 -1.98
N ALA A 124 15.79 7.10 -2.89
CA ALA A 124 17.23 6.95 -3.04
C ALA A 124 17.92 8.27 -3.50
N ALA A 125 19.17 8.45 -3.11
CA ALA A 125 20.02 9.50 -3.67
C ALA A 125 20.49 9.14 -5.09
N ASP A 126 20.68 7.85 -5.36
CA ASP A 126 20.97 7.27 -6.66
C ASP A 126 19.98 6.11 -6.91
N PRO A 127 18.85 6.38 -7.57
CA PRO A 127 17.81 5.38 -7.82
C PRO A 127 18.28 4.21 -8.69
N LEU A 128 19.17 4.44 -9.65
CA LEU A 128 19.71 3.38 -10.51
C LEU A 128 20.63 2.42 -9.75
N ALA A 129 21.50 2.97 -8.92
CA ALA A 129 22.35 2.15 -8.05
C ALA A 129 21.50 1.34 -7.06
N GLU A 130 20.43 1.92 -6.51
CA GLU A 130 19.53 1.23 -5.58
C GLU A 130 18.73 0.12 -6.30
N LEU A 131 18.21 0.35 -7.50
CA LEU A 131 17.60 -0.68 -8.34
C LEU A 131 18.58 -1.85 -8.56
N GLY A 132 19.82 -1.56 -8.94
CA GLY A 132 20.86 -2.58 -9.13
C GLY A 132 21.14 -3.39 -7.86
N ARG A 133 21.16 -2.72 -6.69
CA ARG A 133 21.33 -3.37 -5.38
C ARG A 133 20.16 -4.30 -5.05
N ILE A 134 18.94 -3.87 -5.32
CA ILE A 134 17.71 -4.66 -5.09
C ILE A 134 17.70 -5.89 -5.98
N ILE A 135 18.03 -5.75 -7.28
CA ILE A 135 18.12 -6.88 -8.22
C ILE A 135 19.19 -7.88 -7.75
N ALA A 136 20.36 -7.41 -7.35
CA ALA A 136 21.44 -8.27 -6.86
C ALA A 136 21.07 -9.02 -5.56
N ALA A 137 20.28 -8.39 -4.69
CA ALA A 137 19.81 -8.99 -3.43
C ALA A 137 18.63 -9.96 -3.61
N ARG A 138 17.96 -9.96 -4.78
CA ARG A 138 16.75 -10.74 -5.07
C ARG A 138 16.93 -11.60 -6.32
N PRO A 139 17.57 -12.77 -6.22
CA PRO A 139 17.82 -13.65 -7.38
C PRO A 139 16.56 -14.06 -8.13
N GLY A 140 15.40 -14.16 -7.44
CA GLY A 140 14.11 -14.42 -8.08
C GLY A 140 13.70 -13.28 -9.01
N LEU A 141 13.77 -12.05 -8.53
CA LEU A 141 13.50 -10.86 -9.36
C LEU A 141 14.47 -10.79 -10.55
N ALA A 142 15.78 -11.00 -10.30
CA ALA A 142 16.78 -11.00 -11.36
C ALA A 142 16.44 -11.99 -12.48
N ARG A 143 16.00 -13.21 -12.14
CA ARG A 143 15.54 -14.20 -13.15
C ARG A 143 14.26 -13.77 -13.85
N ALA A 144 13.30 -13.26 -13.10
CA ALA A 144 11.99 -12.83 -13.62
C ALA A 144 12.12 -11.75 -14.71
N VAL A 145 13.09 -10.85 -14.54
CA VAL A 145 13.31 -9.71 -15.46
C VAL A 145 14.47 -9.91 -16.43
N ALA A 146 15.14 -11.08 -16.44
CA ALA A 146 16.34 -11.31 -17.25
C ALA A 146 16.14 -11.18 -18.76
N HIS A 147 14.91 -11.33 -19.23
CA HIS A 147 14.53 -11.17 -20.65
C HIS A 147 13.93 -9.79 -20.97
N ARG A 148 13.92 -8.86 -20.00
CA ARG A 148 13.39 -7.51 -20.11
C ARG A 148 14.52 -6.48 -20.14
N SER A 149 14.25 -5.31 -20.71
CA SER A 149 15.16 -4.16 -20.69
C SER A 149 14.95 -3.33 -19.42
N LEU A 150 14.93 -3.98 -18.23
CA LEU A 150 14.50 -3.33 -16.99
C LEU A 150 15.21 -2.01 -16.71
N VAL A 151 16.52 -1.91 -16.95
CA VAL A 151 17.30 -0.69 -16.68
C VAL A 151 16.90 0.43 -17.62
N GLU A 152 16.70 0.13 -18.90
CA GLU A 152 16.26 1.08 -19.91
C GLU A 152 14.81 1.53 -19.64
N ASP A 153 13.92 0.58 -19.34
CA ASP A 153 12.52 0.86 -19.00
C ASP A 153 12.42 1.71 -17.74
N PHE A 154 13.21 1.38 -16.70
CA PHE A 154 13.27 2.17 -15.49
C PHE A 154 13.79 3.59 -15.75
N ALA A 155 14.87 3.72 -16.52
CA ALA A 155 15.45 5.02 -16.87
C ALA A 155 14.50 5.89 -17.70
N HIS A 156 13.67 5.26 -18.54
CA HIS A 156 12.71 5.94 -19.39
C HIS A 156 11.43 6.36 -18.63
N TYR A 157 10.78 5.39 -17.96
CA TYR A 157 9.44 5.60 -17.40
C TYR A 157 9.43 6.13 -15.96
N HIS A 158 10.49 5.90 -15.19
CA HIS A 158 10.45 6.18 -13.74
C HIS A 158 11.48 7.20 -13.27
N LEU A 159 12.72 7.10 -13.77
CA LEU A 159 13.83 7.89 -13.26
C LEU A 159 13.58 9.40 -13.27
N PRO A 160 13.04 10.01 -14.34
CA PRO A 160 12.80 11.47 -14.38
C PRO A 160 11.82 11.95 -13.31
N THR A 161 10.85 11.09 -12.93
CA THR A 161 9.88 11.39 -11.87
C THR A 161 10.49 11.16 -10.49
N ILE A 162 11.26 10.09 -10.31
CA ILE A 162 11.94 9.81 -9.04
C ILE A 162 12.96 10.91 -8.71
N GLU A 163 13.71 11.41 -9.67
CA GLU A 163 14.67 12.51 -9.48
C GLU A 163 14.01 13.78 -8.94
N LYS A 164 12.73 14.01 -9.27
CA LYS A 164 11.93 15.12 -8.73
C LYS A 164 11.35 14.79 -7.34
N ALA A 165 10.87 13.56 -7.14
CA ALA A 165 10.21 13.14 -5.91
C ALA A 165 11.19 12.88 -4.76
N ALA A 166 12.32 12.23 -5.02
CA ALA A 166 13.25 11.77 -4.01
C ALA A 166 13.79 12.89 -3.09
N PRO A 167 14.20 14.06 -3.58
CA PRO A 167 14.63 15.16 -2.70
C PRO A 167 13.50 15.64 -1.77
N LEU A 168 12.27 15.73 -2.28
CA LEU A 168 11.11 16.14 -1.51
C LEU A 168 10.77 15.12 -0.41
N LEU A 169 10.78 13.83 -0.74
CA LEU A 169 10.56 12.78 0.25
C LEU A 169 11.63 12.78 1.33
N ARG A 170 12.92 12.89 0.96
CA ARG A 170 14.02 12.92 1.92
C ARG A 170 14.01 14.13 2.86
N ALA A 171 13.33 15.21 2.49
CA ALA A 171 13.13 16.36 3.36
C ALA A 171 12.07 16.11 4.46
N LEU A 172 11.23 15.09 4.30
CA LEU A 172 10.18 14.75 5.25
C LEU A 172 10.64 13.70 6.26
N SER A 173 9.96 13.65 7.40
CA SER A 173 10.17 12.62 8.39
C SER A 173 9.59 11.29 7.96
N SER A 174 10.40 10.23 8.00
CA SER A 174 9.93 8.87 7.76
C SER A 174 9.22 8.28 8.97
N GLN A 175 8.20 7.46 8.73
CA GLN A 175 7.45 6.72 9.75
C GLN A 175 7.00 5.37 9.20
N TRP A 176 6.38 4.53 10.01
CA TRP A 176 5.70 3.34 9.53
C TRP A 176 4.35 3.70 8.93
N GLY A 177 4.01 3.07 7.80
CA GLY A 177 2.74 3.21 7.10
C GLY A 177 2.06 1.86 6.88
N HIS A 178 0.85 1.90 6.32
CA HIS A 178 0.07 0.71 5.98
C HIS A 178 0.62 0.00 4.73
N GLY A 179 0.97 0.78 3.71
CA GLY A 179 1.54 0.31 2.44
C GLY A 179 0.55 -0.32 1.47
N ASP A 180 -0.72 -0.51 1.88
CA ASP A 180 -1.78 -1.13 1.09
C ASP A 180 -3.17 -0.56 1.42
N TRP A 181 -3.28 0.76 1.54
CA TRP A 181 -4.53 1.39 1.93
C TRP A 181 -5.51 1.45 0.76
N HIS A 182 -6.58 0.65 0.85
CA HIS A 182 -7.68 0.64 -0.13
C HIS A 182 -8.97 0.14 0.52
N PRO A 183 -10.16 0.37 -0.10
CA PRO A 183 -11.45 0.13 0.53
C PRO A 183 -11.67 -1.30 1.06
N SER A 184 -11.16 -2.32 0.39
CA SER A 184 -11.33 -3.72 0.80
C SER A 184 -10.38 -4.17 1.92
N ASN A 185 -9.44 -3.31 2.37
CA ASN A 185 -8.67 -3.49 3.60
C ASN A 185 -9.28 -2.74 4.80
N LEU A 186 -10.52 -2.26 4.65
CA LEU A 186 -11.26 -1.52 5.65
C LEU A 186 -12.62 -2.16 5.91
N THR A 187 -13.07 -2.09 7.16
CA THR A 187 -14.47 -2.35 7.49
C THR A 187 -15.17 -1.05 7.87
N TRP A 188 -16.47 -1.02 7.68
CA TRP A 188 -17.26 0.21 7.69
C TRP A 188 -18.42 0.13 8.66
N SER A 189 -18.88 1.26 9.18
CA SER A 189 -20.14 1.32 9.89
C SER A 189 -21.31 1.05 8.92
N SER A 190 -22.38 0.39 9.44
CA SER A 190 -23.59 0.10 8.65
C SER A 190 -24.49 1.33 8.46
N THR A 191 -24.16 2.46 9.05
CA THR A 191 -25.03 3.65 9.09
C THR A 191 -24.56 4.73 8.15
N SER A 192 -25.38 5.05 7.11
CA SER A 192 -25.32 6.25 6.28
C SER A 192 -26.21 7.34 6.92
N PRO A 193 -25.88 8.65 6.83
CA PRO A 193 -24.81 9.28 6.03
C PRO A 193 -23.46 9.44 6.75
N ASN A 194 -23.36 9.12 8.03
CA ASN A 194 -22.14 9.32 8.82
C ASN A 194 -21.29 8.05 8.83
N VAL A 195 -20.83 7.62 7.66
CA VAL A 195 -19.99 6.43 7.55
C VAL A 195 -18.64 6.66 8.25
N THR A 196 -18.19 5.63 8.99
CA THR A 196 -16.87 5.59 9.64
C THR A 196 -16.16 4.29 9.29
N VAL A 197 -14.83 4.30 9.34
CA VAL A 197 -14.02 3.09 9.30
C VAL A 197 -14.03 2.48 10.70
N GLU A 198 -14.50 1.23 10.79
CA GLU A 198 -14.65 0.45 12.03
C GLU A 198 -13.51 -0.55 12.25
N GLY A 199 -12.74 -0.85 11.20
CA GLY A 199 -11.58 -1.71 11.27
C GLY A 199 -10.63 -1.48 10.12
N VAL A 200 -9.33 -1.62 10.42
CA VAL A 200 -8.23 -1.59 9.45
C VAL A 200 -7.53 -2.95 9.57
N PHE A 201 -7.23 -3.60 8.47
CA PHE A 201 -6.55 -4.90 8.48
C PHE A 201 -5.60 -5.04 7.29
N ASP A 202 -4.90 -6.17 7.25
CA ASP A 202 -3.88 -6.50 6.26
C ASP A 202 -2.66 -5.56 6.25
N LEU A 203 -1.91 -5.63 7.34
CA LEU A 203 -0.64 -4.92 7.49
C LEU A 203 0.53 -5.61 6.76
N GLY A 204 0.23 -6.55 5.85
CA GLY A 204 1.25 -7.34 5.16
C GLY A 204 2.22 -6.55 4.29
N LEU A 205 1.84 -5.35 3.85
CA LEU A 205 2.70 -4.42 3.13
C LEU A 205 3.22 -3.27 4.00
N SER A 206 2.90 -3.26 5.31
CA SER A 206 3.37 -2.22 6.21
C SER A 206 4.90 -2.21 6.29
N ASN A 207 5.46 -1.02 6.25
CA ASN A 207 6.90 -0.81 6.31
C ASN A 207 7.21 0.62 6.72
N ARG A 208 8.50 0.91 6.95
CA ARG A 208 8.97 2.28 7.12
C ARG A 208 8.89 3.01 5.77
N THR A 209 8.17 4.11 5.75
CA THR A 209 7.83 4.92 4.57
C THR A 209 7.71 6.41 4.97
N PHE A 210 7.02 7.19 4.17
CA PHE A 210 6.61 8.58 4.47
C PHE A 210 5.09 8.64 4.48
N ALA A 211 4.49 9.47 5.34
CA ALA A 211 3.03 9.60 5.39
C ALA A 211 2.43 9.98 4.03
N VAL A 212 3.09 10.86 3.30
CA VAL A 212 2.65 11.28 1.94
C VAL A 212 2.78 10.16 0.91
N HIS A 213 3.76 9.25 1.05
CA HIS A 213 3.87 8.09 0.17
C HIS A 213 2.72 7.10 0.43
N ASP A 214 2.41 6.84 1.69
CA ASP A 214 1.28 5.96 2.06
C ASP A 214 -0.07 6.58 1.66
N LEU A 215 -0.20 7.91 1.74
CA LEU A 215 -1.35 8.64 1.22
C LEU A 215 -1.43 8.59 -0.33
N ALA A 216 -0.27 8.62 -1.02
CA ALA A 216 -0.22 8.41 -2.47
C ALA A 216 -0.65 6.99 -2.87
N VAL A 217 -0.26 5.96 -2.09
CA VAL A 217 -0.77 4.58 -2.26
C VAL A 217 -2.30 4.56 -2.13
N ALA A 218 -2.86 5.25 -1.14
CA ALA A 218 -4.30 5.30 -0.95
C ALA A 218 -5.02 5.98 -2.12
N LEU A 219 -4.48 7.07 -2.65
CA LEU A 219 -5.02 7.75 -3.84
C LEU A 219 -4.94 6.84 -5.07
N GLU A 220 -3.76 6.31 -5.35
CA GLU A 220 -3.52 5.46 -6.52
C GLU A 220 -4.48 4.26 -6.54
N ARG A 221 -4.60 3.55 -5.41
CA ARG A 221 -5.38 2.30 -5.33
C ARG A 221 -6.89 2.48 -5.17
N SER A 222 -7.36 3.68 -4.85
CA SER A 222 -8.77 3.86 -4.44
C SER A 222 -9.52 4.93 -5.22
N THR A 223 -8.84 5.70 -6.07
CA THR A 223 -9.47 6.81 -6.82
C THR A 223 -9.27 6.71 -8.32
N VAL A 224 -8.46 5.75 -8.80
CA VAL A 224 -8.23 5.48 -10.22
C VAL A 224 -8.76 4.10 -10.55
N ASP A 225 -9.50 3.98 -11.65
CA ASP A 225 -10.10 2.71 -12.09
C ASP A 225 -9.10 1.89 -12.93
N TRP A 226 -8.07 1.38 -12.27
CA TRP A 226 -7.00 0.60 -12.91
C TRP A 226 -7.49 -0.69 -13.54
N LEU A 227 -8.57 -1.27 -13.04
CA LEU A 227 -9.11 -2.54 -13.53
C LEU A 227 -9.68 -2.40 -14.95
N ASP A 228 -10.00 -1.18 -15.37
CA ASP A 228 -10.43 -0.89 -16.74
C ASP A 228 -9.25 -0.74 -17.73
N LEU A 229 -8.01 -0.69 -17.25
CA LEU A 229 -6.80 -0.57 -18.09
C LEU A 229 -6.68 -1.73 -19.11
N ALA A 230 -7.11 -2.93 -18.73
CA ALA A 230 -7.14 -4.10 -19.58
C ALA A 230 -8.46 -4.24 -20.39
N GLY A 231 -9.47 -3.42 -20.11
CA GLY A 231 -10.80 -3.44 -20.70
C GLY A 231 -10.94 -2.42 -21.84
N THR A 232 -11.58 -1.29 -21.55
CA THR A 232 -11.83 -0.24 -22.55
C THR A 232 -10.62 0.64 -22.85
N GLY A 233 -9.61 0.60 -21.99
CA GLY A 233 -8.43 1.45 -22.04
C GLY A 233 -8.69 2.91 -21.62
N LEU A 234 -9.87 3.23 -21.11
CA LEU A 234 -10.27 4.56 -20.64
C LEU A 234 -10.17 4.65 -19.12
N VAL A 235 -8.97 4.45 -18.58
CA VAL A 235 -8.73 4.63 -17.15
C VAL A 235 -8.87 6.10 -16.79
N THR A 236 -9.71 6.39 -15.78
CA THR A 236 -9.94 7.74 -15.27
C THR A 236 -9.79 7.80 -13.76
N ALA A 237 -9.47 8.98 -13.25
CA ALA A 237 -9.47 9.25 -11.82
C ALA A 237 -10.77 9.94 -11.40
N ASP A 238 -11.36 9.50 -10.29
CA ASP A 238 -12.45 10.20 -9.62
C ASP A 238 -11.89 11.36 -8.77
N LEU A 239 -11.87 12.57 -9.36
CA LEU A 239 -11.37 13.76 -8.67
C LEU A 239 -12.20 14.13 -7.44
N GLY A 240 -13.50 13.79 -7.40
CA GLY A 240 -14.33 13.97 -6.22
C GLY A 240 -13.88 13.06 -5.07
N ALA A 241 -13.57 11.80 -5.37
CA ALA A 241 -13.02 10.86 -4.39
C ALA A 241 -11.62 11.28 -3.92
N VAL A 242 -10.77 11.81 -4.83
CA VAL A 242 -9.47 12.40 -4.48
C VAL A 242 -9.62 13.52 -3.46
N ASP A 243 -10.50 14.50 -3.74
CA ASP A 243 -10.75 15.62 -2.81
C ASP A 243 -11.34 15.13 -1.50
N ALA A 244 -12.32 14.23 -1.54
CA ALA A 244 -12.95 13.71 -0.34
C ALA A 244 -11.97 12.96 0.57
N LEU A 245 -11.06 12.16 0.01
CA LEU A 245 -10.03 11.44 0.76
C LEU A 245 -9.03 12.42 1.39
N LEU A 246 -8.55 13.40 0.63
CA LEU A 246 -7.62 14.42 1.13
C LEU A 246 -8.28 15.32 2.18
N ASP A 247 -9.49 15.78 1.96
CA ASP A 247 -10.24 16.55 2.95
C ASP A 247 -10.41 15.78 4.26
N GLY A 248 -10.80 14.50 4.16
CA GLY A 248 -10.92 13.65 5.32
C GLY A 248 -9.58 13.45 6.06
N TYR A 249 -8.48 13.36 5.34
CA TYR A 249 -7.14 13.27 5.91
C TYR A 249 -6.80 14.58 6.67
N GLU A 250 -7.00 15.73 6.02
CA GLU A 250 -6.68 17.05 6.56
C GLU A 250 -7.57 17.48 7.73
N GLU A 251 -8.79 16.93 7.87
CA GLU A 251 -9.62 17.10 9.08
C GLU A 251 -8.91 16.60 10.36
N VAL A 252 -7.95 15.68 10.23
CA VAL A 252 -7.23 15.06 11.35
C VAL A 252 -5.78 15.51 11.39
N GLN A 253 -5.12 15.56 10.25
CA GLN A 253 -3.73 15.93 10.09
C GLN A 253 -3.59 16.84 8.87
N PRO A 254 -3.50 18.17 9.07
CA PRO A 254 -3.25 19.11 7.99
C PRO A 254 -1.96 18.76 7.23
N LEU A 255 -2.00 18.94 5.93
CA LEU A 255 -0.84 18.81 5.04
C LEU A 255 -0.30 20.20 4.75
N ASP A 256 1.01 20.37 4.81
CA ASP A 256 1.67 21.60 4.39
C ASP A 256 2.04 21.58 2.89
N GLU A 257 2.56 22.72 2.38
CA GLU A 257 2.95 22.85 0.99
C GLU A 257 4.02 21.84 0.58
N SER A 258 4.95 21.53 1.49
CA SER A 258 6.05 20.59 1.23
C SER A 258 5.53 19.15 1.12
N GLU A 259 4.62 18.77 1.98
CA GLU A 259 3.95 17.46 1.97
C GLU A 259 3.08 17.29 0.72
N LEU A 260 2.30 18.29 0.35
CA LEU A 260 1.48 18.26 -0.87
C LEU A 260 2.35 18.22 -2.13
N SER A 261 3.45 18.97 -2.17
CA SER A 261 4.41 18.93 -3.28
C SER A 261 5.06 17.55 -3.42
N ALA A 262 5.44 16.93 -2.31
CA ALA A 262 6.00 15.58 -2.29
C ALA A 262 4.95 14.53 -2.72
N LEU A 263 3.69 14.66 -2.27
CA LEU A 263 2.57 13.81 -2.68
C LEU A 263 2.38 13.82 -4.20
N VAL A 264 2.29 15.02 -4.80
CA VAL A 264 2.14 15.19 -6.25
C VAL A 264 3.32 14.59 -7.01
N ALA A 265 4.53 14.76 -6.51
CA ALA A 265 5.74 14.28 -7.17
C ALA A 265 5.88 12.75 -7.10
N VAL A 266 5.50 12.11 -5.99
CA VAL A 266 5.68 10.66 -5.80
C VAL A 266 4.55 9.84 -6.42
N LEU A 267 3.36 10.40 -6.56
CA LEU A 267 2.17 9.66 -7.02
C LEU A 267 2.39 8.87 -8.31
N PRO A 268 3.04 9.39 -9.37
CA PRO A 268 3.24 8.63 -10.62
C PRO A 268 4.19 7.43 -10.50
N VAL A 269 4.92 7.30 -9.41
CA VAL A 269 5.91 6.22 -9.18
C VAL A 269 5.67 5.47 -7.86
N VAL A 270 4.56 5.73 -7.20
CA VAL A 270 4.25 5.15 -5.88
C VAL A 270 4.13 3.62 -5.92
N HIS A 271 3.72 3.06 -7.04
CA HIS A 271 3.53 1.63 -7.26
C HIS A 271 4.82 0.85 -7.55
N LEU A 272 5.90 1.54 -7.89
CA LEU A 272 7.12 0.99 -8.49
C LEU A 272 7.67 -0.27 -7.78
N GLU A 273 7.95 -0.15 -6.48
CA GLU A 273 8.62 -1.22 -5.75
C GLU A 273 7.68 -2.40 -5.48
N TYR A 274 6.41 -2.12 -5.29
CA TYR A 274 5.40 -3.16 -5.14
C TYR A 274 5.18 -3.90 -6.46
N ALA A 275 5.11 -3.20 -7.60
CA ALA A 275 4.99 -3.82 -8.92
C ALA A 275 6.17 -4.77 -9.22
N LEU A 276 7.42 -4.36 -8.94
CA LEU A 276 8.58 -5.24 -9.05
C LEU A 276 8.47 -6.47 -8.13
N SER A 277 7.86 -6.32 -6.96
CA SER A 277 7.63 -7.44 -6.05
C SER A 277 6.56 -8.41 -6.55
N GLU A 278 5.56 -7.93 -7.27
CA GLU A 278 4.56 -8.75 -7.94
C GLU A 278 5.12 -9.49 -9.15
N VAL A 279 5.98 -8.85 -9.95
CA VAL A 279 6.70 -9.52 -11.04
C VAL A 279 7.43 -10.76 -10.52
N GLU A 280 8.19 -10.62 -9.44
CA GLU A 280 8.87 -11.76 -8.80
C GLU A 280 7.87 -12.80 -8.27
N TYR A 281 6.82 -12.36 -7.61
CA TYR A 281 5.79 -13.24 -7.06
C TYR A 281 5.13 -14.10 -8.14
N PHE A 282 4.69 -13.48 -9.21
CA PHE A 282 4.02 -14.21 -10.29
C PHE A 282 4.99 -15.12 -11.06
N ALA A 283 6.22 -14.68 -11.29
CA ALA A 283 7.21 -15.50 -11.99
C ALA A 283 7.70 -16.69 -11.15
N GLU A 284 8.08 -16.48 -9.90
CA GLU A 284 8.82 -17.45 -9.09
C GLU A 284 7.93 -18.28 -8.16
N VAL A 285 6.86 -17.68 -7.62
CA VAL A 285 5.97 -18.35 -6.65
C VAL A 285 4.75 -18.93 -7.34
N VAL A 286 4.00 -18.12 -8.08
CA VAL A 286 2.79 -18.56 -8.81
C VAL A 286 3.16 -19.32 -10.07
N ARG A 287 4.31 -19.02 -10.67
CA ARG A 287 4.80 -19.58 -11.92
C ARG A 287 3.85 -19.33 -13.09
N SER A 288 3.33 -18.11 -13.16
CA SER A 288 2.46 -17.62 -14.21
C SER A 288 3.16 -16.54 -15.04
N PRO A 289 3.76 -16.86 -16.19
CA PRO A 289 4.38 -15.85 -17.05
C PRO A 289 3.41 -14.75 -17.46
N VAL A 290 2.17 -15.09 -17.77
CA VAL A 290 1.13 -14.13 -18.17
C VAL A 290 0.88 -13.08 -17.07
N ASN A 291 0.79 -13.51 -15.81
CA ASN A 291 0.60 -12.57 -14.71
C ASN A 291 1.89 -11.79 -14.41
N ALA A 292 3.06 -12.38 -14.60
CA ALA A 292 4.34 -11.67 -14.47
C ALA A 292 4.47 -10.58 -15.56
N ASP A 293 4.07 -10.89 -16.79
CA ASP A 293 4.02 -9.92 -17.89
C ASP A 293 3.01 -8.82 -17.61
N LEU A 294 1.82 -9.16 -17.10
CA LEU A 294 0.82 -8.16 -16.71
C LEU A 294 1.35 -7.23 -15.59
N ALA A 295 2.01 -7.79 -14.58
CA ALA A 295 2.63 -7.00 -13.52
C ALA A 295 3.76 -6.09 -14.04
N TYR A 296 4.54 -6.54 -15.03
CA TYR A 296 5.60 -5.74 -15.63
C TYR A 296 5.04 -4.69 -16.60
N ASP A 297 4.32 -5.11 -17.64
CA ASP A 297 3.89 -4.23 -18.73
C ASP A 297 2.69 -3.36 -18.33
N GLY A 298 1.74 -3.93 -17.59
CA GLY A 298 0.51 -3.24 -17.16
C GLY A 298 0.71 -2.42 -15.90
N TYR A 299 1.36 -2.97 -14.87
CA TYR A 299 1.49 -2.28 -13.59
C TYR A 299 2.79 -1.48 -13.51
N PHE A 300 3.96 -2.12 -13.60
CA PHE A 300 5.24 -1.42 -13.47
C PHE A 300 5.41 -0.31 -14.51
N ILE A 301 5.15 -0.56 -15.80
CA ILE A 301 5.25 0.44 -16.86
C ILE A 301 3.93 1.20 -17.05
N GLY A 302 2.80 0.47 -17.14
CA GLY A 302 1.52 1.02 -17.58
C GLY A 302 0.98 2.12 -16.67
N HIS A 303 1.11 2.00 -15.35
CA HIS A 303 0.67 3.04 -14.43
C HIS A 303 1.51 4.32 -14.60
N SER A 304 2.84 4.23 -14.72
CA SER A 304 3.67 5.42 -14.96
C SER A 304 3.34 6.11 -16.27
N ARG A 305 3.11 5.35 -17.35
CA ARG A 305 2.69 5.90 -18.65
C ARG A 305 1.36 6.61 -18.57
N TRP A 306 0.39 6.05 -17.84
CA TRP A 306 -0.92 6.68 -17.68
C TRP A 306 -0.82 8.08 -17.06
N TYR A 307 0.12 8.31 -16.14
CA TYR A 307 0.34 9.66 -15.58
C TYR A 307 0.92 10.66 -16.60
N GLU A 308 1.42 10.21 -17.74
CA GLU A 308 1.85 11.06 -18.87
C GLU A 308 0.71 11.29 -19.88
N GLU A 309 -0.38 10.54 -19.79
CA GLU A 309 -1.56 10.68 -20.64
C GLU A 309 -2.53 11.76 -20.12
N ALA A 310 -3.52 12.13 -20.94
CA ALA A 310 -4.44 13.21 -20.63
C ALA A 310 -5.15 13.05 -19.28
N ALA A 311 -5.61 11.84 -18.94
CA ALA A 311 -6.32 11.57 -17.69
C ALA A 311 -5.40 11.70 -16.47
N GLY A 312 -4.20 11.15 -16.53
CA GLY A 312 -3.20 11.26 -15.47
C GLY A 312 -2.72 12.70 -15.28
N LEU A 313 -2.51 13.44 -16.37
CA LEU A 313 -2.14 14.86 -16.33
C LEU A 313 -3.25 15.70 -15.69
N VAL A 314 -4.53 15.39 -15.93
CA VAL A 314 -5.68 16.05 -15.27
C VAL A 314 -5.63 15.83 -13.76
N LEU A 315 -5.40 14.60 -13.31
CA LEU A 315 -5.25 14.28 -11.88
C LEU A 315 -4.08 15.06 -11.25
N LEU A 316 -2.90 15.02 -11.87
CA LEU A 316 -1.71 15.72 -11.35
C LEU A 316 -1.90 17.23 -11.29
N GLU A 317 -2.55 17.83 -12.31
CA GLU A 317 -2.84 19.27 -12.29
C GLU A 317 -3.89 19.62 -11.24
N HIS A 318 -4.89 18.76 -11.01
CA HIS A 318 -5.88 18.94 -9.94
C HIS A 318 -5.18 18.99 -8.56
N LEU A 319 -4.27 18.05 -8.29
CA LEU A 319 -3.50 18.03 -7.05
C LEU A 319 -2.53 19.22 -6.92
N ARG A 320 -1.87 19.65 -8.02
CA ARG A 320 -1.03 20.85 -8.02
C ARG A 320 -1.82 22.12 -7.70
N ARG A 321 -3.06 22.24 -8.19
CA ARG A 321 -3.93 23.38 -7.84
C ARG A 321 -4.30 23.37 -6.36
N ARG A 322 -4.52 22.17 -5.78
CA ARG A 322 -4.75 22.06 -4.34
C ARG A 322 -3.51 22.52 -3.56
N ALA A 323 -2.30 22.06 -3.92
CA ALA A 323 -1.06 22.44 -3.26
C ALA A 323 -0.79 23.96 -3.29
N ARG A 324 -1.23 24.69 -4.33
CA ARG A 324 -1.04 26.15 -4.46
C ARG A 324 -2.01 26.98 -3.58
N ARG A 325 -2.93 26.38 -2.87
CA ARG A 325 -3.88 27.09 -1.99
C ARG A 325 -3.33 27.30 -0.57
N TYR A 326 -2.22 26.65 -0.28
CA TYR A 326 -1.51 26.70 1.00
C TYR A 326 -0.24 27.53 0.90
#